data_a98ea51b24e0c18e5a71f14379529f6c
#
_entry.id   a98ea51b24e0c18e5a71f14379529f6c
#
_cell.length_a   1.000
_cell.length_b   1.000
_cell.length_c   1.000
_cell.angle_alpha   90.00
_cell.angle_beta   90.00
_cell.angle_gamma   90.00
#
_symmetry.space_group_name_H-M   'P 1'
#
loop_
_entity.id
_entity.type
_entity.pdbx_description
1 polymer ?
#
loop_
_entity_poly.entity_id
_entity_poly.type
_entity_poly.pdbx_seq_one_letter_code
_entity_poly.pdbx_strand_id
1 'polypeptide(L)'
;MHHLPIFCQLRDRDCLLVGGGDVAERKARLLLEAGARLTVNALHFDPQFTVWADEGMVTLVEGHFNEALLDPCWLVIAATDDDAVNQLVSDAAEARRIFCNVVDAPKEASFIMPSIIDRSPLMVAISSGGTSPVLARLLREKLESLLPLHLGKIAGYAGTLRGRVKATFATMAERRRFWEKFFTNDRLAQYLANSDRLAIDNETESLFNTPLDNRGEVILVGAGPGDAGLLTLKGLQQIQQADVVVYDRLVSDDIMNLVRRDADRIFVGKRAGYHCVPQEEINQILLRQAQSGKRVVRLKGGDPFIFGRGGEELETLCHAGIPFSVVPGITAASGCSAYSGIPLTHRDYAQSVRLITGHLKTGGELDWENLAAEKQTLVFYMGLNQAATIQQKLIEHGMQADMPVALVENGTAVQQRVVSGVLSELGTLAQQVESPALIIVGRVVALRDKLNWFSHH
;
A
#
# COMPACT_ATOMS: atom_id res chain seq x y z
N MET A 1 12.95 7.14 2.74
CA MET A 1 12.16 8.12 3.53
C MET A 1 13.13 9.18 4.02
N HIS A 2 12.95 10.45 3.68
CA HIS A 2 13.86 11.53 4.08
C HIS A 2 13.50 12.13 5.46
N HIS A 3 12.24 12.06 5.87
CA HIS A 3 11.75 12.56 7.16
C HIS A 3 10.98 11.47 7.89
N LEU A 4 11.17 11.37 9.20
CA LEU A 4 10.37 10.52 10.08
C LEU A 4 9.13 11.31 10.54
N PRO A 5 7.90 10.89 10.22
CA PRO A 5 6.71 11.55 10.72
C PRO A 5 6.49 11.20 12.21
N ILE A 6 6.41 12.22 13.05
CA ILE A 6 6.13 12.11 14.48
C ILE A 6 5.05 13.10 14.89
N PHE A 7 4.30 12.79 15.96
CA PHE A 7 3.38 13.72 16.63
C PHE A 7 3.97 14.06 17.99
N CYS A 8 4.31 15.33 18.20
CA CYS A 8 4.88 15.81 19.43
C CYS A 8 3.78 16.16 20.43
N GLN A 9 3.93 15.72 21.68
CA GLN A 9 3.06 16.18 22.78
C GLN A 9 3.69 17.41 23.41
N LEU A 10 3.13 18.59 23.13
CA LEU A 10 3.66 19.87 23.61
C LEU A 10 2.91 20.45 24.82
N ARG A 11 1.86 19.81 25.29
CA ARG A 11 1.10 20.29 26.45
C ARG A 11 2.02 20.46 27.67
N ASP A 12 1.98 21.67 28.23
CA ASP A 12 2.81 22.10 29.38
C ASP A 12 4.33 22.02 29.12
N ARG A 13 4.75 22.04 27.83
CA ARG A 13 6.15 22.08 27.43
C ARG A 13 6.56 23.49 27.00
N ASP A 14 7.75 23.87 27.36
CA ASP A 14 8.29 25.17 26.98
C ASP A 14 8.68 25.17 25.51
N CYS A 15 8.18 26.13 24.77
CA CYS A 15 8.46 26.36 23.36
C CYS A 15 8.83 27.84 23.15
N LEU A 16 9.75 28.08 22.23
CA LEU A 16 10.16 29.40 21.82
C LEU A 16 9.72 29.72 20.42
N LEU A 17 9.22 30.92 20.22
CA LEU A 17 8.98 31.50 18.90
C LEU A 17 9.82 32.76 18.77
N VAL A 18 10.69 32.82 17.76
CA VAL A 18 11.50 34.00 17.48
C VAL A 18 10.91 34.68 16.24
N GLY A 19 10.36 35.88 16.45
CA GLY A 19 9.60 36.65 15.47
C GLY A 19 8.27 37.11 16.06
N GLY A 20 7.79 38.29 15.67
CA GLY A 20 6.59 38.94 16.23
C GLY A 20 5.56 39.39 15.17
N GLY A 21 5.77 39.05 13.90
CA GLY A 21 4.88 39.44 12.81
C GLY A 21 3.80 38.39 12.48
N ASP A 22 3.04 38.62 11.39
CA ASP A 22 1.90 37.79 10.94
C ASP A 22 2.26 36.31 10.74
N VAL A 23 3.45 36.00 10.23
CA VAL A 23 3.90 34.60 10.06
C VAL A 23 4.10 33.93 11.42
N ALA A 24 4.73 34.65 12.35
CA ALA A 24 4.95 34.19 13.72
C ALA A 24 3.61 33.99 14.45
N GLU A 25 2.64 34.90 14.26
CA GLU A 25 1.30 34.78 14.85
C GLU A 25 0.61 33.47 14.44
N ARG A 26 0.66 33.12 13.16
CA ARG A 26 0.09 31.85 12.68
C ARG A 26 0.76 30.63 13.29
N LYS A 27 2.07 30.68 13.55
CA LYS A 27 2.81 29.60 14.23
C LYS A 27 2.48 29.54 15.73
N ALA A 28 2.36 30.70 16.36
CA ALA A 28 1.95 30.80 17.75
C ALA A 28 0.58 30.13 18.01
N ARG A 29 -0.42 30.38 17.16
CA ARG A 29 -1.73 29.73 17.27
C ARG A 29 -1.63 28.20 17.34
N LEU A 30 -0.84 27.59 16.45
CA LEU A 30 -0.66 26.13 16.44
C LEU A 30 0.01 25.59 17.71
N LEU A 31 1.00 26.33 18.25
CA LEU A 31 1.65 25.94 19.49
C LEU A 31 0.72 26.09 20.70
N LEU A 32 -0.09 27.15 20.75
CA LEU A 32 -1.09 27.36 21.77
C LEU A 32 -2.20 26.32 21.72
N GLU A 33 -2.70 25.97 20.52
CA GLU A 33 -3.67 24.88 20.31
C GLU A 33 -3.13 23.53 20.77
N ALA A 34 -1.80 23.30 20.63
CA ALA A 34 -1.13 22.12 21.14
C ALA A 34 -0.89 22.16 22.67
N GLY A 35 -1.23 23.26 23.33
CA GLY A 35 -1.10 23.44 24.78
C GLY A 35 0.32 23.75 25.26
N ALA A 36 1.18 24.26 24.39
CA ALA A 36 2.55 24.65 24.75
C ALA A 36 2.59 25.86 25.68
N ARG A 37 3.56 25.94 26.58
CA ARG A 37 3.95 27.17 27.27
C ARG A 37 4.84 27.96 26.32
N LEU A 38 4.28 29.01 25.73
CA LEU A 38 4.91 29.73 24.65
C LEU A 38 5.59 31.00 25.13
N THR A 39 6.90 31.10 24.89
CA THR A 39 7.66 32.34 24.96
C THR A 39 7.84 32.87 23.53
N VAL A 40 7.60 34.15 23.31
CA VAL A 40 7.79 34.83 22.04
C VAL A 40 8.85 35.89 22.20
N ASN A 41 9.93 35.84 21.42
CA ASN A 41 11.00 36.83 21.41
C ASN A 41 10.99 37.59 20.08
N ALA A 42 10.89 38.90 20.12
CA ALA A 42 10.95 39.75 18.95
C ALA A 42 11.36 41.19 19.34
N LEU A 43 11.75 41.98 18.33
CA LEU A 43 11.99 43.43 18.49
C LEU A 43 10.67 44.21 18.54
N HIS A 44 9.65 43.70 17.82
CA HIS A 44 8.31 44.27 17.76
C HIS A 44 7.29 43.14 17.69
N PHE A 45 6.10 43.40 18.23
CA PHE A 45 5.00 42.41 18.25
C PHE A 45 3.76 42.95 17.55
N ASP A 46 3.15 42.10 16.73
CA ASP A 46 1.80 42.39 16.24
C ASP A 46 0.79 42.46 17.38
N PRO A 47 -0.29 43.27 17.26
CA PRO A 47 -1.23 43.53 18.35
C PRO A 47 -1.82 42.29 19.01
N GLN A 48 -1.96 41.18 18.23
CA GLN A 48 -2.50 39.92 18.76
C GLN A 48 -1.62 39.30 19.88
N PHE A 49 -0.30 39.47 19.79
CA PHE A 49 0.59 38.97 20.83
C PHE A 49 0.41 39.70 22.17
N THR A 50 0.13 40.99 22.13
CA THR A 50 -0.18 41.77 23.34
C THR A 50 -1.47 41.25 23.99
N VAL A 51 -2.52 40.98 23.20
CA VAL A 51 -3.75 40.40 23.70
C VAL A 51 -3.49 39.05 24.38
N TRP A 52 -2.76 38.17 23.74
CA TRP A 52 -2.42 36.85 24.34
C TRP A 52 -1.54 36.95 25.58
N ALA A 53 -0.71 37.95 25.66
CA ALA A 53 0.12 38.20 26.87
C ALA A 53 -0.75 38.69 28.02
N ASP A 54 -1.68 39.62 27.76
CA ASP A 54 -2.65 40.13 28.75
C ASP A 54 -3.56 39.02 29.29
N GLU A 55 -3.90 38.04 28.41
CA GLU A 55 -4.65 36.86 28.77
C GLU A 55 -3.81 35.76 29.46
N GLY A 56 -2.50 35.98 29.60
CA GLY A 56 -1.57 35.02 30.19
C GLY A 56 -1.28 33.78 29.36
N MET A 57 -1.58 33.83 28.06
CA MET A 57 -1.39 32.70 27.12
C MET A 57 0.06 32.61 26.62
N VAL A 58 0.76 33.72 26.52
CA VAL A 58 2.18 33.78 26.08
C VAL A 58 3.01 34.65 26.96
N THR A 59 4.31 34.42 27.02
CA THR A 59 5.30 35.30 27.64
C THR A 59 6.03 36.05 26.52
N LEU A 60 6.01 37.38 26.55
CA LEU A 60 6.73 38.22 25.58
C LEU A 60 8.10 38.59 26.13
N VAL A 61 9.12 38.49 25.29
CA VAL A 61 10.50 38.94 25.55
C VAL A 61 10.91 39.88 24.44
N GLU A 62 10.82 41.19 24.71
CA GLU A 62 11.23 42.20 23.73
C GLU A 62 12.76 42.31 23.68
N GLY A 63 13.32 42.35 22.48
CA GLY A 63 14.75 42.48 22.23
C GLY A 63 15.31 41.48 21.22
N HIS A 64 16.64 41.59 21.04
CA HIS A 64 17.37 40.65 20.17
C HIS A 64 17.34 39.25 20.76
N PHE A 65 17.43 38.25 19.88
CA PHE A 65 17.48 36.85 20.28
C PHE A 65 18.67 36.59 21.18
N ASN A 66 18.42 35.88 22.28
CA ASN A 66 19.41 35.40 23.22
C ASN A 66 19.31 33.89 23.36
N GLU A 67 20.42 33.19 23.15
CA GLU A 67 20.48 31.73 23.18
C GLU A 67 20.00 31.12 24.51
N ALA A 68 20.10 31.83 25.64
CA ALA A 68 19.62 31.35 26.94
C ALA A 68 18.09 31.10 26.95
N LEU A 69 17.33 31.72 26.03
CA LEU A 69 15.88 31.47 25.87
C LEU A 69 15.57 30.04 25.43
N LEU A 70 16.55 29.35 24.84
CA LEU A 70 16.40 27.96 24.40
C LEU A 70 16.54 26.95 25.53
N ASP A 71 17.22 27.29 26.63
CA ASP A 71 17.61 26.32 27.68
C ASP A 71 16.44 25.48 28.23
N PRO A 72 15.21 26.03 28.47
CA PRO A 72 14.06 25.24 28.89
C PRO A 72 13.30 24.55 27.76
N CYS A 73 13.61 24.89 26.51
CA CYS A 73 12.73 24.61 25.37
C CYS A 73 12.86 23.18 24.82
N TRP A 74 11.74 22.62 24.39
CA TRP A 74 11.66 21.39 23.63
C TRP A 74 11.68 21.66 22.12
N LEU A 75 11.19 22.81 21.73
CA LEU A 75 11.00 23.17 20.33
C LEU A 75 11.12 24.68 20.17
N VAL A 76 11.74 25.12 19.07
CA VAL A 76 11.80 26.51 18.64
C VAL A 76 11.33 26.68 17.22
N ILE A 77 10.67 27.79 16.94
CA ILE A 77 10.34 28.23 15.57
C ILE A 77 11.01 29.58 15.36
N ALA A 78 11.85 29.68 14.34
CA ALA A 78 12.41 30.93 13.81
C ALA A 78 11.53 31.44 12.67
N ALA A 79 10.93 32.61 12.86
CA ALA A 79 9.98 33.22 11.94
C ALA A 79 10.23 34.73 11.83
N THR A 80 11.49 35.11 11.65
CA THR A 80 11.90 36.51 11.42
C THR A 80 12.18 36.74 9.95
N ASP A 81 12.22 38.01 9.53
CA ASP A 81 12.63 38.41 8.18
C ASP A 81 14.16 38.53 8.04
N ASP A 82 14.92 38.24 9.11
CA ASP A 82 16.37 38.29 9.13
C ASP A 82 16.94 36.85 9.09
N ASP A 83 17.48 36.46 7.94
CA ASP A 83 18.08 35.16 7.71
C ASP A 83 19.25 34.86 8.67
N ALA A 84 20.03 35.91 9.06
CA ALA A 84 21.15 35.74 9.97
C ALA A 84 20.66 35.41 11.39
N VAL A 85 19.56 36.00 11.84
CA VAL A 85 18.92 35.67 13.11
C VAL A 85 18.33 34.26 13.04
N ASN A 86 17.65 33.91 11.96
CA ASN A 86 17.07 32.58 11.77
C ASN A 86 18.16 31.50 11.80
N GLN A 87 19.31 31.73 11.16
CA GLN A 87 20.45 30.81 11.18
C GLN A 87 21.05 30.70 12.59
N LEU A 88 21.22 31.82 13.31
CA LEU A 88 21.71 31.82 14.69
C LEU A 88 20.79 30.99 15.62
N VAL A 89 19.47 31.12 15.45
CA VAL A 89 18.50 30.31 16.23
C VAL A 89 18.65 28.83 15.90
N SER A 90 18.81 28.50 14.61
CA SER A 90 19.00 27.12 14.17
C SER A 90 20.27 26.49 14.75
N ASP A 91 21.40 27.19 14.63
CA ASP A 91 22.71 26.72 15.14
C ASP A 91 22.66 26.51 16.64
N ALA A 92 22.09 27.48 17.39
CA ALA A 92 21.95 27.41 18.84
C ALA A 92 21.00 26.27 19.29
N ALA A 93 19.94 25.99 18.52
CA ALA A 93 19.03 24.89 18.76
C ALA A 93 19.69 23.54 18.49
N GLU A 94 20.45 23.41 17.40
CA GLU A 94 21.18 22.19 17.06
C GLU A 94 22.23 21.86 18.14
N ALA A 95 22.98 22.84 18.62
CA ALA A 95 23.95 22.66 19.69
C ALA A 95 23.30 22.11 20.98
N ARG A 96 22.02 22.43 21.21
CA ARG A 96 21.23 21.98 22.37
C ARG A 96 20.37 20.76 22.10
N ARG A 97 20.35 20.26 20.85
CA ARG A 97 19.49 19.15 20.37
C ARG A 97 18.00 19.44 20.53
N ILE A 98 17.62 20.69 20.33
CA ILE A 98 16.23 21.15 20.36
C ILE A 98 15.68 21.10 18.93
N PHE A 99 14.43 20.65 18.76
CA PHE A 99 13.78 20.70 17.46
C PHE A 99 13.60 22.14 17.00
N CYS A 100 14.15 22.49 15.84
CA CYS A 100 14.08 23.80 15.22
C CYS A 100 13.34 23.76 13.88
N ASN A 101 12.35 24.64 13.72
CA ASN A 101 11.77 24.96 12.43
C ASN A 101 12.18 26.38 12.02
N VAL A 102 12.79 26.50 10.86
CA VAL A 102 13.07 27.80 10.24
C VAL A 102 12.05 27.98 9.11
N VAL A 103 11.26 29.05 9.19
CA VAL A 103 10.21 29.30 8.20
C VAL A 103 10.85 29.60 6.86
N ASP A 104 10.31 28.98 5.80
CA ASP A 104 10.76 29.07 4.42
C ASP A 104 12.22 28.63 4.14
N ALA A 105 12.93 28.11 5.15
CA ALA A 105 14.29 27.58 5.03
C ALA A 105 14.38 26.11 5.48
N PRO A 106 13.86 25.14 4.71
CA PRO A 106 13.81 23.73 5.12
C PRO A 106 15.19 23.07 5.29
N LYS A 107 16.26 23.64 4.74
CA LYS A 107 17.63 23.13 4.91
C LYS A 107 18.21 23.42 6.29
N GLU A 108 17.73 24.48 6.91
CA GLU A 108 18.16 24.96 8.24
C GLU A 108 17.26 24.43 9.35
N ALA A 109 16.20 23.70 8.99
CA ALA A 109 15.21 23.18 9.90
C ALA A 109 15.46 21.71 10.24
N SER A 110 15.44 21.35 11.53
CA SER A 110 15.48 19.95 11.96
C SER A 110 14.12 19.25 11.86
N PHE A 111 13.01 20.01 11.72
CA PHE A 111 11.68 19.48 11.42
C PHE A 111 10.90 20.46 10.54
N ILE A 112 9.88 19.95 9.86
CA ILE A 112 8.98 20.74 9.01
C ILE A 112 7.55 20.68 9.55
N MET A 113 6.84 21.81 9.45
CA MET A 113 5.43 21.89 9.81
C MET A 113 4.56 21.32 8.69
N PRO A 114 3.74 20.29 8.94
CA PRO A 114 2.85 19.70 7.93
C PRO A 114 1.57 20.53 7.73
N SER A 115 0.83 20.25 6.65
CA SER A 115 -0.58 20.59 6.56
C SER A 115 -1.39 19.66 7.46
N ILE A 116 -2.26 20.20 8.32
CA ILE A 116 -2.97 19.45 9.37
C ILE A 116 -4.46 19.44 9.08
N ILE A 117 -5.08 18.25 9.25
CA ILE A 117 -6.54 18.09 9.40
C ILE A 117 -6.75 17.63 10.84
N ASP A 118 -7.37 18.48 11.63
CA ASP A 118 -7.70 18.18 13.02
C ASP A 118 -9.14 17.66 13.14
N ARG A 119 -9.27 16.47 13.69
CA ARG A 119 -10.50 15.81 14.14
C ARG A 119 -10.25 15.23 15.53
N SER A 120 -9.61 15.99 16.40
CA SER A 120 -9.15 15.50 17.71
C SER A 120 -10.12 14.55 18.40
N PRO A 121 -9.62 13.41 18.90
CA PRO A 121 -8.20 13.00 19.01
C PRO A 121 -7.57 12.38 17.73
N LEU A 122 -8.30 12.33 16.60
CA LEU A 122 -7.79 11.90 15.32
C LEU A 122 -7.17 13.10 14.60
N MET A 123 -5.90 12.97 14.18
CA MET A 123 -5.20 13.98 13.36
C MET A 123 -4.59 13.36 12.11
N VAL A 124 -4.59 14.10 11.01
CA VAL A 124 -3.90 13.74 9.77
C VAL A 124 -2.89 14.86 9.44
N ALA A 125 -1.65 14.47 9.27
CA ALA A 125 -0.56 15.38 8.90
C ALA A 125 -0.04 15.02 7.51
N ILE A 126 0.10 16.02 6.63
CA ILE A 126 0.49 15.85 5.23
C ILE A 126 1.70 16.73 4.97
N SER A 127 2.77 16.12 4.47
CA SER A 127 3.99 16.83 4.10
C SER A 127 4.50 16.40 2.74
N SER A 128 5.01 17.36 1.98
CA SER A 128 5.76 17.13 0.74
C SER A 128 7.27 17.15 0.95
N GLY A 129 7.75 17.11 2.20
CA GLY A 129 9.17 17.26 2.51
C GLY A 129 9.73 18.65 2.19
N GLY A 130 8.89 19.68 2.21
CA GLY A 130 9.27 21.05 1.84
C GLY A 130 9.30 21.32 0.33
N THR A 131 9.10 20.29 -0.53
CA THR A 131 9.27 20.44 -1.99
C THR A 131 8.07 21.08 -2.69
N SER A 132 6.85 20.88 -2.20
CA SER A 132 5.64 21.39 -2.85
C SER A 132 4.49 21.66 -1.86
N PRO A 133 4.44 22.88 -1.27
CA PRO A 133 3.34 23.27 -0.37
C PRO A 133 1.96 23.21 -1.04
N VAL A 134 1.87 23.51 -2.34
CA VAL A 134 0.63 23.45 -3.12
C VAL A 134 0.10 22.01 -3.19
N LEU A 135 0.96 21.03 -3.44
CA LEU A 135 0.56 19.62 -3.47
C LEU A 135 0.02 19.16 -2.11
N ALA A 136 0.70 19.53 -1.02
CA ALA A 136 0.25 19.21 0.34
C ALA A 136 -1.13 19.83 0.63
N ARG A 137 -1.38 21.07 0.17
CA ARG A 137 -2.68 21.73 0.30
C ARG A 137 -3.78 21.01 -0.49
N LEU A 138 -3.53 20.66 -1.76
CA LEU A 138 -4.50 19.94 -2.60
C LEU A 138 -4.86 18.57 -2.02
N LEU A 139 -3.87 17.86 -1.48
CA LEU A 139 -4.11 16.59 -0.78
C LEU A 139 -4.93 16.81 0.49
N ARG A 140 -4.66 17.86 1.25
CA ARG A 140 -5.46 18.24 2.42
C ARG A 140 -6.93 18.48 2.02
N GLU A 141 -7.20 19.29 1.00
CA GLU A 141 -8.55 19.58 0.51
C GLU A 141 -9.31 18.31 0.15
N LYS A 142 -8.67 17.37 -0.56
CA LYS A 142 -9.24 16.05 -0.87
C LYS A 142 -9.57 15.24 0.39
N LEU A 143 -8.63 15.14 1.31
CA LEU A 143 -8.83 14.35 2.53
C LEU A 143 -9.85 15.02 3.47
N GLU A 144 -9.91 16.36 3.52
CA GLU A 144 -10.90 17.11 4.30
C GLU A 144 -12.32 16.73 3.90
N SER A 145 -12.58 16.52 2.60
CA SER A 145 -13.89 16.10 2.09
C SER A 145 -14.26 14.64 2.39
N LEU A 146 -13.25 13.79 2.64
CA LEU A 146 -13.43 12.38 2.94
C LEU A 146 -13.54 12.07 4.44
N LEU A 147 -13.12 13.00 5.30
CA LEU A 147 -13.05 12.82 6.75
C LEU A 147 -14.13 13.63 7.45
N PRO A 148 -15.30 13.03 7.79
CA PRO A 148 -16.38 13.73 8.45
C PRO A 148 -15.97 14.35 9.78
N LEU A 149 -16.58 15.49 10.14
CA LEU A 149 -16.27 16.21 11.38
C LEU A 149 -16.50 15.38 12.65
N HIS A 150 -17.46 14.45 12.62
CA HIS A 150 -17.78 13.62 13.78
C HIS A 150 -16.78 12.46 14.05
N LEU A 151 -15.79 12.24 13.20
CA LEU A 151 -14.78 11.19 13.42
C LEU A 151 -14.05 11.36 14.75
N GLY A 152 -13.80 12.60 15.18
CA GLY A 152 -13.21 12.87 16.49
C GLY A 152 -14.07 12.35 17.64
N LYS A 153 -15.39 12.54 17.56
CA LYS A 153 -16.32 12.00 18.57
C LYS A 153 -16.27 10.47 18.63
N ILE A 154 -16.24 9.82 17.45
CA ILE A 154 -16.11 8.34 17.34
C ILE A 154 -14.80 7.87 17.96
N ALA A 155 -13.68 8.51 17.61
CA ALA A 155 -12.37 8.15 18.13
C ALA A 155 -12.26 8.40 19.65
N GLY A 156 -12.79 9.52 20.15
CA GLY A 156 -12.86 9.81 21.57
C GLY A 156 -13.66 8.79 22.35
N TYR A 157 -14.86 8.46 21.86
CA TYR A 157 -15.70 7.45 22.48
C TYR A 157 -15.08 6.06 22.46
N ALA A 158 -14.47 5.65 21.34
CA ALA A 158 -13.70 4.42 21.26
C ALA A 158 -12.60 4.35 22.34
N GLY A 159 -11.94 5.49 22.62
CA GLY A 159 -10.96 5.60 23.69
C GLY A 159 -11.50 5.19 25.06
N THR A 160 -12.75 5.56 25.40
CA THR A 160 -13.39 5.21 26.67
C THR A 160 -13.72 3.71 26.79
N LEU A 161 -13.92 3.05 25.65
CA LEU A 161 -14.28 1.62 25.60
C LEU A 161 -13.06 0.67 25.65
N ARG A 162 -11.83 1.17 25.48
CA ARG A 162 -10.63 0.31 25.39
C ARG A 162 -10.47 -0.65 26.56
N GLY A 163 -10.70 -0.20 27.78
CA GLY A 163 -10.61 -1.01 28.98
C GLY A 163 -11.63 -2.16 28.97
N ARG A 164 -12.89 -1.84 28.63
CA ARG A 164 -13.99 -2.80 28.53
C ARG A 164 -13.72 -3.84 27.43
N VAL A 165 -13.31 -3.39 26.24
CA VAL A 165 -12.96 -4.29 25.13
C VAL A 165 -11.84 -5.25 25.52
N LYS A 166 -10.80 -4.75 26.22
CA LYS A 166 -9.70 -5.59 26.70
C LYS A 166 -10.16 -6.63 27.73
N ALA A 167 -11.12 -6.29 28.57
CA ALA A 167 -11.68 -7.19 29.59
C ALA A 167 -12.63 -8.23 28.98
N THR A 168 -13.43 -7.86 27.98
CA THR A 168 -14.44 -8.72 27.37
C THR A 168 -13.84 -9.72 26.38
N PHE A 169 -12.89 -9.28 25.54
CA PHE A 169 -12.33 -10.08 24.47
C PHE A 169 -10.89 -10.51 24.79
N ALA A 170 -10.66 -11.82 24.86
CA ALA A 170 -9.38 -12.38 25.29
C ALA A 170 -8.27 -12.18 24.25
N THR A 171 -8.57 -12.40 22.96
CA THR A 171 -7.59 -12.41 21.89
C THR A 171 -7.50 -11.07 21.15
N MET A 172 -6.34 -10.79 20.54
CA MET A 172 -6.18 -9.61 19.68
C MET A 172 -7.10 -9.64 18.46
N ALA A 173 -7.34 -10.84 17.91
CA ALA A 173 -8.24 -11.02 16.77
C ALA A 173 -9.69 -10.62 17.11
N GLU A 174 -10.20 -11.04 18.28
CA GLU A 174 -11.54 -10.66 18.75
C GLU A 174 -11.65 -9.15 18.96
N ARG A 175 -10.66 -8.55 19.65
CA ARG A 175 -10.63 -7.09 19.89
C ARG A 175 -10.65 -6.31 18.57
N ARG A 176 -9.87 -6.76 17.58
CA ARG A 176 -9.86 -6.13 16.27
C ARG A 176 -11.20 -6.25 15.57
N ARG A 177 -11.81 -7.44 15.51
CA ARG A 177 -13.15 -7.65 14.93
C ARG A 177 -14.22 -6.78 15.58
N PHE A 178 -14.14 -6.63 16.90
CA PHE A 178 -15.01 -5.69 17.61
C PHE A 178 -14.81 -4.26 17.09
N TRP A 179 -13.57 -3.78 17.00
CA TRP A 179 -13.28 -2.44 16.53
C TRP A 179 -13.65 -2.24 15.05
N GLU A 180 -13.46 -3.24 14.20
CA GLU A 180 -13.91 -3.19 12.81
C GLU A 180 -15.43 -3.01 12.74
N LYS A 181 -16.21 -3.81 13.48
CA LYS A 181 -17.67 -3.64 13.58
C LYS A 181 -18.05 -2.29 14.15
N PHE A 182 -17.35 -1.83 15.18
CA PHE A 182 -17.59 -0.54 15.83
C PHE A 182 -17.41 0.63 14.85
N PHE A 183 -16.27 0.68 14.14
CA PHE A 183 -15.94 1.78 13.22
C PHE A 183 -16.72 1.74 11.90
N THR A 184 -17.30 0.60 11.53
CA THR A 184 -18.15 0.45 10.34
C THR A 184 -19.65 0.49 10.67
N ASN A 185 -20.01 0.80 11.92
CA ASN A 185 -21.41 0.90 12.35
C ASN A 185 -21.95 2.31 12.07
N ASP A 186 -22.66 2.46 10.95
CA ASP A 186 -23.24 3.75 10.54
C ASP A 186 -24.25 4.33 11.55
N ARG A 187 -25.01 3.45 12.24
CA ARG A 187 -25.97 3.88 13.27
C ARG A 187 -25.26 4.51 14.45
N LEU A 188 -24.23 3.83 14.95
CA LEU A 188 -23.43 4.35 16.06
C LEU A 188 -22.74 5.66 15.67
N ALA A 189 -22.21 5.75 14.45
CA ALA A 189 -21.61 6.98 13.93
C ALA A 189 -22.63 8.14 13.91
N GLN A 190 -23.85 7.88 13.48
CA GLN A 190 -24.94 8.86 13.46
C GLN A 190 -25.35 9.29 14.88
N TYR A 191 -25.50 8.36 15.82
CA TYR A 191 -25.83 8.66 17.21
C TYR A 191 -24.73 9.49 17.89
N LEU A 192 -23.46 9.17 17.65
CA LEU A 192 -22.33 9.96 18.14
C LEU A 192 -22.28 11.37 17.53
N ALA A 193 -22.57 11.49 16.23
CA ALA A 193 -22.66 12.80 15.58
C ALA A 193 -23.74 13.68 16.27
N ASN A 194 -24.90 13.11 16.58
CA ASN A 194 -26.03 13.78 17.20
C ASN A 194 -25.96 13.88 18.74
N SER A 195 -24.94 13.25 19.36
CA SER A 195 -24.78 13.21 20.83
C SER A 195 -25.94 12.57 21.57
N ASP A 196 -26.63 11.59 20.93
CA ASP A 196 -27.72 10.83 21.52
C ASP A 196 -27.21 9.74 22.46
N ARG A 197 -27.07 10.08 23.73
CA ARG A 197 -26.47 9.21 24.74
C ARG A 197 -27.16 7.85 24.88
N LEU A 198 -28.48 7.84 24.92
CA LEU A 198 -29.26 6.62 25.13
C LEU A 198 -29.10 5.67 23.94
N ALA A 199 -29.17 6.21 22.73
CA ALA A 199 -28.99 5.42 21.52
C ALA A 199 -27.54 4.90 21.39
N ILE A 200 -26.53 5.70 21.78
CA ILE A 200 -25.11 5.29 21.82
C ILE A 200 -24.93 4.11 22.77
N ASP A 201 -25.48 4.21 24.01
CA ASP A 201 -25.30 3.15 25.00
C ASP A 201 -25.99 1.87 24.54
N ASN A 202 -27.19 1.91 24.02
CA ASN A 202 -27.92 0.75 23.52
C ASN A 202 -27.21 0.09 22.33
N GLU A 203 -26.74 0.85 21.37
CA GLU A 203 -26.03 0.31 20.21
C GLU A 203 -24.68 -0.30 20.62
N THR A 204 -24.00 0.33 21.56
CA THR A 204 -22.75 -0.18 22.13
C THR A 204 -22.97 -1.51 22.86
N GLU A 205 -24.00 -1.62 23.70
CA GLU A 205 -24.36 -2.89 24.34
C GLU A 205 -24.69 -3.97 23.31
N SER A 206 -25.43 -3.61 22.25
CA SER A 206 -25.69 -4.53 21.14
C SER A 206 -24.42 -5.07 20.50
N LEU A 207 -23.42 -4.20 20.27
CA LEU A 207 -22.13 -4.62 19.72
C LEU A 207 -21.37 -5.57 20.64
N PHE A 208 -21.37 -5.33 21.95
CA PHE A 208 -20.73 -6.22 22.93
C PHE A 208 -21.44 -7.58 23.06
N ASN A 209 -22.77 -7.59 22.94
CA ASN A 209 -23.58 -8.82 23.07
C ASN A 209 -23.70 -9.60 21.76
N THR A 210 -23.34 -9.02 20.62
CA THR A 210 -23.36 -9.71 19.32
C THR A 210 -22.18 -10.68 19.23
N PRO A 211 -22.40 -11.98 19.06
CA PRO A 211 -21.33 -12.95 18.92
C PRO A 211 -20.38 -12.54 17.80
N LEU A 212 -19.08 -12.55 18.09
CA LEU A 212 -18.06 -12.40 17.06
C LEU A 212 -17.90 -13.73 16.33
N ASP A 213 -17.93 -13.70 15.02
CA ASP A 213 -17.58 -14.90 14.24
C ASP A 213 -16.06 -15.14 14.38
N ASN A 214 -15.72 -16.08 15.26
CA ASN A 214 -14.33 -16.43 15.56
C ASN A 214 -13.76 -17.47 14.60
N ARG A 215 -14.53 -17.90 13.57
CA ARG A 215 -14.00 -18.77 12.53
C ARG A 215 -13.02 -17.98 11.68
N GLY A 216 -11.83 -18.54 11.49
CA GLY A 216 -10.90 -18.00 10.51
C GLY A 216 -11.38 -18.29 9.10
N GLU A 217 -10.87 -17.55 8.17
CA GLU A 217 -11.18 -17.69 6.73
C GLU A 217 -9.92 -17.60 5.89
N VAL A 218 -9.96 -18.15 4.70
CA VAL A 218 -8.89 -18.02 3.72
C VAL A 218 -9.41 -17.31 2.46
N ILE A 219 -8.74 -16.27 2.03
CA ILE A 219 -9.05 -15.55 0.81
C ILE A 219 -7.90 -15.72 -0.17
N LEU A 220 -8.15 -16.37 -1.32
CA LEU A 220 -7.21 -16.41 -2.41
C LEU A 220 -7.32 -15.10 -3.18
N VAL A 221 -6.23 -14.37 -3.34
CA VAL A 221 -6.20 -13.07 -4.03
C VAL A 221 -5.18 -13.12 -5.14
N GLY A 222 -5.63 -12.82 -6.37
CA GLY A 222 -4.74 -12.61 -7.51
C GLY A 222 -4.04 -11.27 -7.41
N ALA A 223 -2.72 -11.31 -7.36
CA ALA A 223 -1.86 -10.13 -7.27
C ALA A 223 -1.63 -9.42 -8.61
N GLY A 224 -2.09 -10.03 -9.71
CA GLY A 224 -1.75 -9.53 -11.04
C GLY A 224 -0.34 -9.93 -11.48
N PRO A 225 0.09 -9.50 -12.68
CA PRO A 225 1.33 -9.96 -13.31
C PRO A 225 2.60 -9.21 -12.89
N GLY A 226 2.50 -8.13 -12.10
CA GLY A 226 3.67 -7.37 -11.63
C GLY A 226 3.34 -5.95 -11.18
N ASP A 227 2.70 -5.16 -12.03
CA ASP A 227 2.27 -3.78 -11.72
C ASP A 227 1.21 -3.77 -10.63
N ALA A 228 1.49 -3.08 -9.52
CA ALA A 228 0.55 -2.92 -8.40
C ALA A 228 -0.74 -2.18 -8.79
N GLY A 229 -0.71 -1.35 -9.83
CA GLY A 229 -1.90 -0.70 -10.40
C GLY A 229 -2.90 -1.66 -11.03
N LEU A 230 -2.50 -2.90 -11.30
CA LEU A 230 -3.36 -3.97 -11.82
C LEU A 230 -4.01 -4.82 -10.71
N LEU A 231 -3.73 -4.53 -9.44
CA LEU A 231 -4.43 -5.16 -8.34
C LEU A 231 -5.89 -4.71 -8.33
N THR A 232 -6.81 -5.65 -8.19
CA THR A 232 -8.23 -5.29 -8.09
C THR A 232 -8.52 -4.53 -6.80
N LEU A 233 -9.51 -3.62 -6.82
CA LEU A 233 -9.95 -2.89 -5.61
C LEU A 233 -10.33 -3.85 -4.48
N LYS A 234 -11.02 -4.96 -4.83
CA LYS A 234 -11.37 -5.99 -3.84
C LYS A 234 -10.13 -6.70 -3.30
N GLY A 235 -9.13 -6.97 -4.14
CA GLY A 235 -7.84 -7.52 -3.73
C GLY A 235 -7.13 -6.61 -2.73
N LEU A 236 -7.05 -5.31 -3.04
CA LEU A 236 -6.48 -4.31 -2.15
C LEU A 236 -7.18 -4.29 -0.78
N GLN A 237 -8.52 -4.29 -0.76
CA GLN A 237 -9.28 -4.33 0.50
C GLN A 237 -8.95 -5.58 1.32
N GLN A 238 -8.84 -6.76 0.68
CA GLN A 238 -8.54 -8.00 1.40
C GLN A 238 -7.15 -8.00 2.01
N ILE A 239 -6.12 -7.57 1.28
CA ILE A 239 -4.75 -7.53 1.81
C ILE A 239 -4.58 -6.51 2.93
N GLN A 240 -5.37 -5.42 2.91
CA GLN A 240 -5.39 -4.43 3.98
C GLN A 240 -6.15 -4.89 5.24
N GLN A 241 -6.97 -5.93 5.13
CA GLN A 241 -7.71 -6.52 6.25
C GLN A 241 -7.12 -7.84 6.74
N ALA A 242 -6.08 -8.37 6.08
CA ALA A 242 -5.48 -9.64 6.42
C ALA A 242 -4.79 -9.64 7.79
N ASP A 243 -4.90 -10.75 8.52
CA ASP A 243 -4.07 -11.03 9.70
C ASP A 243 -2.74 -11.63 9.30
N VAL A 244 -2.82 -12.47 8.27
CA VAL A 244 -1.69 -13.21 7.73
C VAL A 244 -1.76 -13.16 6.21
N VAL A 245 -0.64 -12.82 5.59
CA VAL A 245 -0.48 -12.91 4.13
C VAL A 245 0.53 -14.00 3.82
N VAL A 246 0.06 -15.03 3.11
CA VAL A 246 0.90 -16.13 2.59
C VAL A 246 1.18 -15.86 1.13
N TYR A 247 2.44 -15.70 0.74
CA TYR A 247 2.81 -15.22 -0.60
C TYR A 247 4.04 -15.93 -1.16
N ASP A 248 4.22 -15.87 -2.48
CA ASP A 248 5.36 -16.44 -3.19
C ASP A 248 6.17 -15.38 -3.97
N ARG A 249 7.20 -15.82 -4.68
CA ARG A 249 8.14 -14.96 -5.41
C ARG A 249 7.52 -14.14 -6.55
N LEU A 250 6.36 -14.52 -7.06
CA LEU A 250 5.72 -13.83 -8.18
C LEU A 250 4.93 -12.58 -7.75
N VAL A 251 4.78 -12.37 -6.44
CA VAL A 251 4.16 -11.16 -5.88
C VAL A 251 5.24 -10.08 -5.77
N SER A 252 5.01 -8.92 -6.40
CA SER A 252 5.98 -7.81 -6.39
C SER A 252 6.07 -7.15 -5.01
N ASP A 253 7.22 -6.52 -4.74
CA ASP A 253 7.44 -5.76 -3.51
C ASP A 253 6.46 -4.59 -3.39
N ASP A 254 6.08 -3.96 -4.49
CA ASP A 254 5.09 -2.87 -4.50
C ASP A 254 3.73 -3.34 -3.97
N ILE A 255 3.29 -4.54 -4.34
CA ILE A 255 2.07 -5.14 -3.79
C ILE A 255 2.25 -5.49 -2.31
N MET A 256 3.41 -6.05 -1.94
CA MET A 256 3.70 -6.35 -0.53
C MET A 256 3.77 -5.10 0.35
N ASN A 257 4.08 -3.93 -0.22
CA ASN A 257 4.04 -2.63 0.47
C ASN A 257 2.60 -2.14 0.74
N LEU A 258 1.60 -2.62 -0.02
CA LEU A 258 0.18 -2.34 0.21
C LEU A 258 -0.44 -3.19 1.33
N VAL A 259 0.23 -4.28 1.72
CA VAL A 259 -0.19 -5.11 2.86
C VAL A 259 -0.06 -4.31 4.15
N ARG A 260 -1.09 -4.38 5.01
CA ARG A 260 -1.03 -3.67 6.30
C ARG A 260 0.23 -4.05 7.09
N ARG A 261 0.80 -3.06 7.81
CA ARG A 261 2.13 -3.19 8.42
C ARG A 261 2.22 -4.22 9.53
N ASP A 262 1.13 -4.45 10.23
CA ASP A 262 1.04 -5.37 11.38
C ASP A 262 0.52 -6.76 11.01
N ALA A 263 0.30 -7.06 9.71
CA ALA A 263 0.00 -8.42 9.26
C ALA A 263 1.26 -9.31 9.29
N ASP A 264 1.07 -10.56 9.75
CA ASP A 264 2.11 -11.57 9.61
C ASP A 264 2.36 -11.88 8.13
N ARG A 265 3.63 -12.02 7.72
CA ARG A 265 4.01 -12.31 6.33
C ARG A 265 4.72 -13.64 6.26
N ILE A 266 4.13 -14.62 5.57
CA ILE A 266 4.67 -15.97 5.41
C ILE A 266 5.05 -16.17 3.95
N PHE A 267 6.36 -16.21 3.67
CA PHE A 267 6.88 -16.50 2.35
C PHE A 267 6.93 -18.01 2.11
N VAL A 268 6.31 -18.48 1.02
CA VAL A 268 6.24 -19.90 0.64
C VAL A 268 6.89 -20.19 -0.73
N GLY A 269 7.55 -19.21 -1.33
CA GLY A 269 8.25 -19.35 -2.59
C GLY A 269 9.62 -20.05 -2.46
N LYS A 270 10.25 -20.32 -3.61
CA LYS A 270 11.65 -20.82 -3.65
C LYS A 270 12.61 -19.70 -3.25
N ARG A 271 13.48 -19.98 -2.28
CA ARG A 271 14.69 -19.17 -2.01
C ARG A 271 15.92 -19.90 -2.51
N ALA A 272 16.90 -19.15 -3.02
CA ALA A 272 18.21 -19.73 -3.36
C ALA A 272 18.80 -20.43 -2.12
N GLY A 273 19.16 -21.72 -2.25
CA GLY A 273 19.74 -22.51 -1.16
C GLY A 273 18.72 -23.17 -0.20
N TYR A 274 17.41 -23.01 -0.36
CA TYR A 274 16.39 -23.67 0.44
C TYR A 274 15.45 -24.52 -0.42
N HIS A 275 14.98 -25.64 0.13
CA HIS A 275 13.98 -26.48 -0.53
C HIS A 275 12.69 -25.67 -0.77
N CYS A 276 12.07 -25.92 -1.94
CA CYS A 276 10.74 -25.37 -2.24
C CYS A 276 9.75 -25.92 -1.21
N VAL A 277 8.93 -25.07 -0.62
CA VAL A 277 7.83 -25.50 0.24
C VAL A 277 6.88 -26.38 -0.60
N PRO A 278 6.66 -27.65 -0.27
CA PRO A 278 5.73 -28.51 -1.00
C PRO A 278 4.31 -27.95 -0.95
N GLN A 279 3.48 -28.23 -1.97
CA GLN A 279 2.11 -27.73 -2.01
C GLN A 279 1.30 -28.17 -0.80
N GLU A 280 1.48 -29.42 -0.36
CA GLU A 280 0.85 -29.92 0.86
C GLU A 280 1.18 -29.08 2.09
N GLU A 281 2.41 -28.65 2.23
CA GLU A 281 2.83 -27.83 3.36
C GLU A 281 2.22 -26.43 3.27
N ILE A 282 2.10 -25.84 2.06
CA ILE A 282 1.38 -24.58 1.86
C ILE A 282 -0.08 -24.72 2.29
N ASN A 283 -0.75 -25.81 1.87
CA ASN A 283 -2.13 -26.09 2.26
C ASN A 283 -2.26 -26.22 3.80
N GLN A 284 -1.30 -26.87 4.46
CA GLN A 284 -1.28 -26.99 5.92
C GLN A 284 -1.01 -25.66 6.64
N ILE A 285 -0.18 -24.77 6.05
CA ILE A 285 0.03 -23.43 6.58
C ILE A 285 -1.28 -22.64 6.56
N LEU A 286 -1.98 -22.63 5.42
CA LEU A 286 -3.26 -21.94 5.27
C LEU A 286 -4.29 -22.48 6.29
N LEU A 287 -4.40 -23.79 6.39
CA LEU A 287 -5.31 -24.46 7.31
C LEU A 287 -5.03 -24.09 8.78
N ARG A 288 -3.78 -24.23 9.23
CA ARG A 288 -3.39 -23.91 10.62
C ARG A 288 -3.66 -22.45 10.98
N GLN A 289 -3.34 -21.53 10.08
CA GLN A 289 -3.57 -20.10 10.31
C GLN A 289 -5.08 -19.79 10.41
N ALA A 290 -5.91 -20.36 9.53
CA ALA A 290 -7.36 -20.20 9.59
C ALA A 290 -7.97 -20.85 10.84
N GLN A 291 -7.54 -22.05 11.22
CA GLN A 291 -8.00 -22.73 12.44
C GLN A 291 -7.68 -21.93 13.72
N SER A 292 -6.63 -21.12 13.70
CA SER A 292 -6.33 -20.17 14.80
C SER A 292 -7.22 -18.93 14.81
N GLY A 293 -8.28 -18.90 13.99
CA GLY A 293 -9.24 -17.81 13.91
C GLY A 293 -8.77 -16.61 13.11
N LYS A 294 -7.70 -16.71 12.32
CA LYS A 294 -7.13 -15.60 11.56
C LYS A 294 -7.80 -15.44 10.17
N ARG A 295 -7.83 -14.20 9.69
CA ARG A 295 -8.14 -13.89 8.31
C ARG A 295 -6.88 -14.03 7.47
N VAL A 296 -6.79 -15.12 6.70
CA VAL A 296 -5.61 -15.48 5.92
C VAL A 296 -5.80 -15.05 4.47
N VAL A 297 -4.91 -14.24 3.95
CA VAL A 297 -4.86 -13.94 2.52
C VAL A 297 -3.74 -14.76 1.89
N ARG A 298 -4.09 -15.64 0.95
CA ARG A 298 -3.13 -16.27 0.05
C ARG A 298 -2.97 -15.41 -1.19
N LEU A 299 -1.87 -14.70 -1.29
CA LEU A 299 -1.57 -13.78 -2.38
C LEU A 299 -0.75 -14.52 -3.46
N LYS A 300 -1.26 -14.55 -4.68
CA LYS A 300 -0.72 -15.33 -5.82
C LYS A 300 -0.45 -14.44 -7.00
N GLY A 301 0.72 -14.56 -7.62
CA GLY A 301 1.01 -13.86 -8.87
C GLY A 301 0.00 -14.21 -9.97
N GLY A 302 -0.42 -13.23 -10.76
CA GLY A 302 -1.45 -13.38 -11.78
C GLY A 302 -2.84 -13.61 -11.17
N ASP A 303 -3.49 -14.69 -11.59
CA ASP A 303 -4.80 -15.13 -11.12
C ASP A 303 -4.71 -16.48 -10.38
N PRO A 304 -5.41 -16.67 -9.25
CA PRO A 304 -5.33 -17.90 -8.46
C PRO A 304 -5.72 -19.19 -9.21
N PHE A 305 -6.61 -19.09 -10.19
CA PHE A 305 -7.16 -20.24 -10.92
C PHE A 305 -6.53 -20.47 -12.31
N ILE A 306 -5.68 -19.55 -12.77
CA ILE A 306 -4.96 -19.71 -14.04
C ILE A 306 -3.52 -20.17 -13.75
N PHE A 307 -3.28 -21.48 -13.80
CA PHE A 307 -2.00 -22.14 -13.49
C PHE A 307 -1.42 -21.79 -12.10
N GLY A 308 -2.29 -21.31 -11.21
CA GLY A 308 -1.93 -20.89 -9.85
C GLY A 308 -2.15 -21.97 -8.79
N ARG A 309 -2.66 -23.17 -9.12
CA ARG A 309 -2.97 -24.26 -8.18
C ARG A 309 -3.97 -23.88 -7.07
N GLY A 310 -4.72 -22.78 -7.25
CA GLY A 310 -5.71 -22.33 -6.25
C GLY A 310 -6.79 -23.36 -5.95
N GLY A 311 -7.18 -24.17 -6.95
CA GLY A 311 -8.14 -25.28 -6.75
C GLY A 311 -7.66 -26.29 -5.70
N GLU A 312 -6.40 -26.72 -5.77
CA GLU A 312 -5.80 -27.69 -4.82
C GLU A 312 -5.75 -27.11 -3.39
N GLU A 313 -5.47 -25.82 -3.25
CA GLU A 313 -5.48 -25.12 -1.96
C GLU A 313 -6.90 -25.11 -1.37
N LEU A 314 -7.92 -24.80 -2.18
CA LEU A 314 -9.32 -24.72 -1.74
C LEU A 314 -9.93 -26.08 -1.43
N GLU A 315 -9.59 -27.14 -2.16
CA GLU A 315 -10.06 -28.50 -1.87
C GLU A 315 -9.68 -28.90 -0.44
N THR A 316 -8.44 -28.62 -0.03
CA THR A 316 -7.96 -28.89 1.34
C THR A 316 -8.77 -28.13 2.39
N LEU A 317 -9.03 -26.84 2.13
CA LEU A 317 -9.81 -25.99 3.04
C LEU A 317 -11.28 -26.41 3.13
N CYS A 318 -11.86 -26.79 1.99
CA CYS A 318 -13.23 -27.30 1.90
C CYS A 318 -13.42 -28.56 2.74
N HIS A 319 -12.53 -29.54 2.61
CA HIS A 319 -12.55 -30.77 3.43
C HIS A 319 -12.43 -30.50 4.93
N ALA A 320 -11.72 -29.44 5.30
CA ALA A 320 -11.56 -29.04 6.69
C ALA A 320 -12.68 -28.11 7.21
N GLY A 321 -13.68 -27.78 6.39
CA GLY A 321 -14.79 -26.88 6.76
C GLY A 321 -14.38 -25.44 7.02
N ILE A 322 -13.24 -25.00 6.48
CA ILE A 322 -12.76 -23.62 6.59
C ILE A 322 -13.47 -22.74 5.55
N PRO A 323 -14.09 -21.63 5.95
CA PRO A 323 -14.64 -20.66 5.01
C PRO A 323 -13.57 -20.09 4.09
N PHE A 324 -13.88 -19.96 2.81
CA PHE A 324 -12.97 -19.37 1.86
C PHE A 324 -13.68 -18.54 0.80
N SER A 325 -12.92 -17.65 0.18
CA SER A 325 -13.36 -16.90 -1.00
C SER A 325 -12.20 -16.67 -1.97
N VAL A 326 -12.54 -16.32 -3.23
CA VAL A 326 -11.56 -16.05 -4.28
C VAL A 326 -11.79 -14.65 -4.83
N VAL A 327 -10.71 -13.89 -4.94
CA VAL A 327 -10.67 -12.61 -5.61
C VAL A 327 -9.80 -12.80 -6.87
N PRO A 328 -10.37 -12.77 -8.06
CA PRO A 328 -9.62 -12.89 -9.31
C PRO A 328 -8.55 -11.80 -9.43
N GLY A 329 -7.50 -12.11 -10.20
CA GLY A 329 -6.48 -11.15 -10.59
C GLY A 329 -6.29 -11.08 -12.09
N ILE A 330 -5.54 -10.08 -12.56
CA ILE A 330 -5.14 -10.02 -13.96
C ILE A 330 -4.12 -11.14 -14.22
N THR A 331 -4.50 -12.13 -15.02
CA THR A 331 -3.60 -13.23 -15.38
C THR A 331 -2.42 -12.71 -16.23
N ALA A 332 -1.28 -13.38 -16.16
CA ALA A 332 -0.08 -12.99 -16.91
C ALA A 332 -0.35 -12.87 -18.41
N ALA A 333 -1.16 -13.74 -19.00
CA ALA A 333 -1.54 -13.63 -20.42
C ALA A 333 -2.13 -12.26 -20.76
N SER A 334 -3.10 -11.78 -19.98
CA SER A 334 -3.76 -10.49 -20.23
C SER A 334 -2.82 -9.31 -19.97
N GLY A 335 -2.10 -9.34 -18.85
CA GLY A 335 -1.21 -8.23 -18.48
C GLY A 335 0.00 -8.12 -19.40
N CYS A 336 0.74 -9.21 -19.60
CA CYS A 336 1.91 -9.21 -20.47
C CYS A 336 1.56 -8.82 -21.90
N SER A 337 0.44 -9.34 -22.44
CA SER A 337 0.01 -9.01 -23.80
C SER A 337 -0.33 -7.54 -23.96
N ALA A 338 -1.11 -6.98 -23.03
CA ALA A 338 -1.50 -5.58 -23.05
C ALA A 338 -0.27 -4.64 -22.96
N TYR A 339 0.64 -4.92 -22.04
CA TYR A 339 1.86 -4.11 -21.84
C TYR A 339 2.92 -4.33 -22.94
N SER A 340 2.76 -5.36 -23.75
CA SER A 340 3.64 -5.60 -24.91
C SER A 340 3.06 -5.06 -26.22
N GLY A 341 1.83 -4.50 -26.22
CA GLY A 341 1.14 -4.09 -27.43
C GLY A 341 0.74 -5.27 -28.34
N ILE A 342 0.50 -6.45 -27.74
CA ILE A 342 0.14 -7.69 -28.47
C ILE A 342 -1.29 -8.07 -28.07
N PRO A 343 -2.33 -7.76 -28.86
CA PRO A 343 -3.69 -8.21 -28.53
C PRO A 343 -3.80 -9.72 -28.67
N LEU A 344 -4.32 -10.41 -27.67
CA LEU A 344 -4.46 -11.89 -27.72
C LEU A 344 -5.48 -12.36 -28.74
N THR A 345 -6.45 -11.51 -29.09
CA THR A 345 -7.45 -11.78 -30.13
C THR A 345 -7.53 -10.61 -31.11
N HIS A 346 -7.78 -10.90 -32.37
CA HIS A 346 -7.97 -9.87 -33.40
C HIS A 346 -8.86 -10.43 -34.50
N ARG A 347 -9.80 -9.61 -35.01
CA ARG A 347 -10.78 -10.04 -36.04
C ARG A 347 -10.11 -10.74 -37.22
N ASP A 348 -8.98 -10.22 -37.70
CA ASP A 348 -8.33 -10.71 -38.91
C ASP A 348 -7.25 -11.77 -38.63
N TYR A 349 -6.65 -11.82 -37.40
CA TYR A 349 -5.49 -12.66 -37.14
C TYR A 349 -5.75 -13.83 -36.19
N ALA A 350 -6.60 -13.64 -35.14
CA ALA A 350 -6.81 -14.67 -34.14
C ALA A 350 -8.21 -14.56 -33.52
N GLN A 351 -9.05 -15.58 -33.75
CA GLN A 351 -10.43 -15.65 -33.25
C GLN A 351 -10.51 -16.40 -31.91
N SER A 352 -9.43 -17.03 -31.51
CA SER A 352 -9.35 -17.76 -30.25
C SER A 352 -7.98 -17.57 -29.60
N VAL A 353 -7.92 -17.73 -28.27
CA VAL A 353 -6.69 -17.78 -27.51
C VAL A 353 -6.67 -19.04 -26.64
N ARG A 354 -5.52 -19.71 -26.57
CA ARG A 354 -5.31 -20.86 -25.71
C ARG A 354 -4.22 -20.53 -24.68
N LEU A 355 -4.55 -20.75 -23.43
CA LEU A 355 -3.61 -20.67 -22.31
C LEU A 355 -3.11 -22.08 -22.02
N ILE A 356 -1.79 -22.28 -22.06
CA ILE A 356 -1.17 -23.60 -22.05
C ILE A 356 -0.06 -23.59 -21.01
N THR A 357 0.06 -24.67 -20.23
CA THR A 357 1.26 -24.89 -19.43
C THR A 357 2.34 -25.57 -20.25
N GLY A 358 3.54 -24.98 -20.30
CA GLY A 358 4.71 -25.62 -20.90
C GLY A 358 5.31 -26.72 -20.02
N HIS A 359 4.86 -26.84 -18.77
CA HIS A 359 5.34 -27.85 -17.83
C HIS A 359 4.27 -28.89 -17.57
N LEU A 360 4.39 -30.06 -18.18
CA LEU A 360 3.49 -31.18 -17.98
C LEU A 360 3.97 -32.08 -16.83
N LYS A 361 3.05 -32.64 -16.05
CA LYS A 361 3.36 -33.77 -15.17
C LYS A 361 3.84 -34.92 -16.05
N THR A 362 4.77 -35.73 -15.52
CA THR A 362 5.34 -36.92 -16.18
C THR A 362 4.25 -37.76 -16.87
N GLY A 363 4.34 -37.91 -18.20
CA GLY A 363 3.46 -38.75 -19.00
C GLY A 363 2.32 -38.06 -19.76
N GLY A 364 2.15 -36.74 -19.62
CA GLY A 364 1.17 -35.99 -20.43
C GLY A 364 1.79 -35.46 -21.73
N GLU A 365 1.10 -35.61 -22.84
CA GLU A 365 1.45 -34.97 -24.11
C GLU A 365 0.37 -33.93 -24.46
N LEU A 366 0.81 -32.76 -25.00
CA LEU A 366 -0.13 -31.74 -25.49
C LEU A 366 -0.71 -32.18 -26.83
N ASP A 367 -1.93 -31.79 -27.11
CA ASP A 367 -2.57 -31.98 -28.39
C ASP A 367 -1.98 -31.00 -29.43
N TRP A 368 -0.78 -31.35 -29.93
CA TRP A 368 0.02 -30.48 -30.78
C TRP A 368 -0.68 -30.23 -32.15
N GLU A 369 -1.44 -31.18 -32.66
CA GLU A 369 -2.22 -31.03 -33.91
C GLU A 369 -3.23 -29.87 -33.78
N ASN A 370 -4.00 -29.87 -32.71
CA ASN A 370 -4.95 -28.78 -32.44
C ASN A 370 -4.25 -27.45 -32.05
N LEU A 371 -3.04 -27.50 -31.46
CA LEU A 371 -2.28 -26.31 -31.16
C LEU A 371 -1.65 -25.67 -32.39
N ALA A 372 -1.33 -26.44 -33.41
CA ALA A 372 -0.78 -25.92 -34.66
C ALA A 372 -1.86 -25.31 -35.59
N ALA A 373 -3.16 -25.40 -35.24
CA ALA A 373 -4.24 -24.86 -36.04
C ALA A 373 -4.13 -23.34 -36.28
N GLU A 374 -4.58 -22.89 -37.45
CA GLU A 374 -4.57 -21.49 -37.85
C GLU A 374 -5.55 -20.62 -37.05
N LYS A 375 -5.35 -19.28 -37.08
CA LYS A 375 -6.25 -18.24 -36.54
C LYS A 375 -6.45 -18.30 -35.02
N GLN A 376 -5.47 -18.79 -34.30
CA GLN A 376 -5.45 -18.77 -32.85
C GLN A 376 -4.16 -18.12 -32.32
N THR A 377 -4.22 -17.67 -31.09
CA THR A 377 -3.01 -17.24 -30.31
C THR A 377 -2.73 -18.28 -29.24
N LEU A 378 -1.50 -18.72 -29.14
CA LEU A 378 -1.07 -19.61 -28.09
C LEU A 378 -0.27 -18.81 -27.05
N VAL A 379 -0.57 -19.03 -25.77
CA VAL A 379 0.16 -18.41 -24.66
C VAL A 379 0.65 -19.50 -23.73
N PHE A 380 1.98 -19.70 -23.71
CA PHE A 380 2.59 -20.73 -22.87
C PHE A 380 3.10 -20.12 -21.56
N TYR A 381 2.54 -20.62 -20.48
CA TYR A 381 3.03 -20.40 -19.12
C TYR A 381 4.10 -21.42 -18.78
N MET A 382 5.13 -21.01 -18.02
CA MET A 382 6.23 -21.90 -17.60
C MET A 382 6.92 -22.64 -18.76
N GLY A 383 6.85 -22.08 -19.97
CA GLY A 383 7.33 -22.70 -21.19
C GLY A 383 8.79 -22.41 -21.53
N LEU A 384 9.49 -21.53 -20.81
CA LEU A 384 10.82 -21.05 -21.20
C LEU A 384 11.82 -22.20 -21.37
N ASN A 385 11.89 -23.13 -20.41
CA ASN A 385 12.78 -24.27 -20.45
C ASN A 385 12.38 -25.33 -21.52
N GLN A 386 11.17 -25.23 -22.06
CA GLN A 386 10.63 -26.11 -23.09
C GLN A 386 10.52 -25.43 -24.45
N ALA A 387 11.08 -24.23 -24.60
CA ALA A 387 10.95 -23.41 -25.81
C ALA A 387 11.37 -24.15 -27.10
N ALA A 388 12.50 -24.86 -27.04
CA ALA A 388 12.97 -25.67 -28.18
C ALA A 388 12.02 -26.83 -28.51
N THR A 389 11.46 -27.49 -27.51
CA THR A 389 10.46 -28.56 -27.69
C THR A 389 9.16 -28.00 -28.25
N ILE A 390 8.69 -26.85 -27.75
CA ILE A 390 7.49 -26.15 -28.24
C ILE A 390 7.69 -25.77 -29.70
N GLN A 391 8.83 -25.18 -30.05
CA GLN A 391 9.21 -24.85 -31.42
C GLN A 391 9.11 -26.09 -32.33
N GLN A 392 9.85 -27.14 -31.97
CA GLN A 392 9.92 -28.37 -32.75
C GLN A 392 8.53 -28.98 -32.96
N LYS A 393 7.78 -29.16 -31.89
CA LYS A 393 6.45 -29.80 -31.92
C LYS A 393 5.43 -29.01 -32.73
N LEU A 394 5.38 -27.68 -32.61
CA LEU A 394 4.45 -26.87 -33.41
C LEU A 394 4.78 -26.93 -34.90
N ILE A 395 6.08 -26.92 -35.28
CA ILE A 395 6.50 -27.04 -36.68
C ILE A 395 6.20 -28.45 -37.23
N GLU A 396 6.52 -29.51 -36.48
CA GLU A 396 6.23 -30.90 -36.85
C GLU A 396 4.76 -31.15 -37.15
N HIS A 397 3.84 -30.41 -36.45
CA HIS A 397 2.40 -30.53 -36.63
C HIS A 397 1.80 -29.47 -37.56
N GLY A 398 2.63 -28.81 -38.37
CA GLY A 398 2.19 -28.00 -39.50
C GLY A 398 2.12 -26.49 -39.23
N MET A 399 2.52 -25.96 -38.07
CA MET A 399 2.62 -24.53 -37.90
C MET A 399 3.79 -23.97 -38.73
N GLN A 400 3.55 -22.84 -39.39
CA GLN A 400 4.54 -22.21 -40.25
C GLN A 400 5.79 -21.78 -39.42
N ALA A 401 6.99 -22.06 -39.95
CA ALA A 401 8.24 -21.76 -39.26
C ALA A 401 8.49 -20.24 -39.05
N ASP A 402 7.86 -19.43 -39.92
CA ASP A 402 7.88 -17.97 -39.86
C ASP A 402 6.75 -17.36 -39.00
N MET A 403 5.97 -18.19 -38.27
CA MET A 403 4.93 -17.71 -37.35
C MET A 403 5.54 -16.78 -36.32
N PRO A 404 5.00 -15.55 -36.15
CA PRO A 404 5.51 -14.60 -35.19
C PRO A 404 5.40 -15.11 -33.75
N VAL A 405 6.48 -14.89 -32.97
CA VAL A 405 6.56 -15.24 -31.55
C VAL A 405 7.09 -14.07 -30.74
N ALA A 406 6.67 -13.98 -29.48
CA ALA A 406 7.23 -13.04 -28.50
C ALA A 406 7.42 -13.72 -27.14
N LEU A 407 8.52 -13.39 -26.50
CA LEU A 407 8.80 -13.75 -25.11
C LEU A 407 8.71 -12.46 -24.27
N VAL A 408 7.86 -12.47 -23.26
CA VAL A 408 7.66 -11.33 -22.37
C VAL A 408 8.20 -11.67 -21.00
N GLU A 409 9.36 -11.12 -20.68
CA GLU A 409 10.05 -11.26 -19.40
C GLU A 409 9.60 -10.18 -18.43
N ASN A 410 9.37 -10.51 -17.15
CA ASN A 410 8.95 -9.60 -16.09
C ASN A 410 7.78 -8.69 -16.51
N GLY A 411 6.78 -9.26 -17.17
CA GLY A 411 5.67 -8.51 -17.78
C GLY A 411 4.98 -7.58 -16.79
N THR A 412 4.64 -6.38 -17.28
CA THR A 412 4.03 -5.25 -16.57
C THR A 412 4.90 -4.55 -15.51
N ALA A 413 6.04 -5.13 -15.16
CA ALA A 413 6.99 -4.50 -14.25
C ALA A 413 7.88 -3.47 -14.98
N VAL A 414 8.53 -2.58 -14.22
CA VAL A 414 9.49 -1.60 -14.78
C VAL A 414 10.62 -2.29 -15.56
N GLN A 415 10.98 -3.51 -15.20
CA GLN A 415 12.02 -4.32 -15.87
C GLN A 415 11.48 -5.17 -17.01
N GLN A 416 10.24 -4.95 -17.47
CA GLN A 416 9.68 -5.71 -18.57
C GLN A 416 10.60 -5.67 -19.79
N ARG A 417 10.88 -6.81 -20.37
CA ARG A 417 11.60 -6.95 -21.63
C ARG A 417 10.80 -7.84 -22.58
N VAL A 418 10.74 -7.46 -23.85
CA VAL A 418 10.05 -8.24 -24.88
C VAL A 418 11.07 -8.56 -25.99
N VAL A 419 11.24 -9.85 -26.23
CA VAL A 419 12.05 -10.38 -27.35
C VAL A 419 11.11 -11.01 -28.34
N SER A 420 11.10 -10.54 -29.59
CA SER A 420 10.25 -11.06 -30.65
C SER A 420 11.04 -11.58 -31.83
N GLY A 421 10.49 -12.50 -32.56
CA GLY A 421 11.06 -13.12 -33.76
C GLY A 421 10.07 -14.10 -34.40
N VAL A 422 10.56 -15.15 -34.98
CA VAL A 422 9.77 -16.19 -35.63
C VAL A 422 9.88 -17.54 -34.91
N LEU A 423 8.92 -18.42 -35.11
CA LEU A 423 8.83 -19.71 -34.41
C LEU A 423 10.10 -20.55 -34.56
N SER A 424 10.73 -20.54 -35.74
CA SER A 424 11.98 -21.28 -35.99
C SER A 424 13.16 -20.81 -35.13
N GLU A 425 13.05 -19.63 -34.52
CA GLU A 425 14.09 -19.05 -33.67
C GLU A 425 13.76 -19.16 -32.17
N LEU A 426 12.58 -19.66 -31.80
CA LEU A 426 12.05 -19.62 -30.43
C LEU A 426 13.04 -20.20 -29.40
N GLY A 427 13.70 -21.30 -29.70
CA GLY A 427 14.70 -21.90 -28.82
C GLY A 427 15.90 -21.00 -28.56
N THR A 428 16.36 -20.27 -29.59
CA THR A 428 17.47 -19.30 -29.47
C THR A 428 17.01 -18.02 -28.77
N LEU A 429 15.83 -17.52 -29.08
CA LEU A 429 15.24 -16.34 -28.39
C LEU A 429 15.05 -16.60 -26.90
N ALA A 430 14.69 -17.81 -26.51
CA ALA A 430 14.50 -18.18 -25.12
C ALA A 430 15.79 -18.11 -24.28
N GLN A 431 16.97 -18.22 -24.91
CA GLN A 431 18.26 -18.06 -24.23
C GLN A 431 18.57 -16.60 -23.85
N GLN A 432 17.81 -15.64 -24.41
CA GLN A 432 18.00 -14.23 -24.19
C GLN A 432 17.14 -13.68 -23.04
N VAL A 433 16.25 -14.48 -22.45
CA VAL A 433 15.28 -14.08 -21.43
C VAL A 433 15.35 -14.98 -20.21
N GLU A 434 15.02 -14.43 -19.06
CA GLU A 434 14.97 -15.13 -17.77
C GLU A 434 13.54 -15.30 -17.25
N SER A 435 13.37 -16.24 -16.32
CA SER A 435 12.08 -16.42 -15.62
C SER A 435 11.86 -15.34 -14.55
N PRO A 436 10.64 -14.80 -14.42
CA PRO A 436 9.41 -15.24 -15.06
C PRO A 436 9.24 -14.68 -16.48
N ALA A 437 8.91 -15.57 -17.42
CA ALA A 437 8.64 -15.19 -18.79
C ALA A 437 7.43 -15.94 -19.37
N LEU A 438 6.71 -15.28 -20.28
CA LEU A 438 5.56 -15.79 -21.00
C LEU A 438 5.90 -15.89 -22.50
N ILE A 439 5.51 -16.97 -23.16
CA ILE A 439 5.68 -17.12 -24.61
C ILE A 439 4.35 -16.90 -25.28
N ILE A 440 4.29 -16.03 -26.28
CA ILE A 440 3.11 -15.77 -27.12
C ILE A 440 3.46 -16.16 -28.56
N VAL A 441 2.65 -17.03 -29.15
CA VAL A 441 2.80 -17.50 -30.53
C VAL A 441 1.54 -17.16 -31.32
N GLY A 442 1.68 -16.48 -32.45
CA GLY A 442 0.56 -16.15 -33.31
C GLY A 442 0.76 -14.87 -34.12
N ARG A 443 0.00 -14.72 -35.19
CA ARG A 443 0.09 -13.56 -36.11
C ARG A 443 -0.16 -12.23 -35.43
N VAL A 444 -0.83 -12.20 -34.27
CA VAL A 444 -1.09 -11.00 -33.47
C VAL A 444 0.19 -10.36 -32.93
N VAL A 445 1.28 -11.14 -32.82
CA VAL A 445 2.57 -10.63 -32.34
C VAL A 445 3.13 -9.55 -33.26
N ALA A 446 2.89 -9.64 -34.58
CA ALA A 446 3.30 -8.63 -35.54
C ALA A 446 2.65 -7.24 -35.33
N LEU A 447 1.55 -7.17 -34.57
CA LEU A 447 0.90 -5.92 -34.26
C LEU A 447 1.68 -5.08 -33.24
N ARG A 448 2.59 -5.72 -32.51
CA ARG A 448 3.44 -5.04 -31.51
C ARG A 448 4.17 -3.82 -32.08
N ASP A 449 4.69 -3.89 -33.29
CA ASP A 449 5.44 -2.79 -33.91
C ASP A 449 4.60 -1.50 -34.05
N LYS A 450 3.28 -1.65 -34.10
CA LYS A 450 2.33 -0.54 -34.23
C LYS A 450 1.67 -0.17 -32.90
N LEU A 451 1.54 -1.11 -31.99
CA LEU A 451 0.74 -0.97 -30.77
C LEU A 451 1.56 -0.92 -29.47
N ASN A 452 2.89 -0.96 -29.56
CA ASN A 452 3.74 -0.86 -28.39
C ASN A 452 3.64 0.56 -27.78
N TRP A 453 3.01 0.66 -26.64
CA TRP A 453 2.80 1.90 -25.89
C TRP A 453 3.60 1.96 -24.58
N PHE A 454 3.95 0.79 -24.05
CA PHE A 454 4.72 0.67 -22.82
C PHE A 454 6.21 0.66 -23.16
N SER A 455 6.79 1.84 -23.30
CA SER A 455 8.24 2.01 -23.45
C SER A 455 8.80 2.64 -22.18
N HIS A 456 9.93 2.12 -21.71
CA HIS A 456 10.68 2.80 -20.66
C HIS A 456 11.23 4.10 -21.21
N HIS A 457 10.81 5.23 -20.67
CA HIS A 457 11.45 6.55 -20.82
C HIS A 457 12.47 6.75 -19.71
#